data_97974b350fede61e7c45d7850c04185d
#
_entry.id   97974b350fede61e7c45d7850c04185d
#
_cell.length_a   1.000
_cell.length_b   1.000
_cell.length_c   1.000
_cell.angle_alpha   90.00
_cell.angle_beta   90.00
_cell.angle_gamma   90.00
#
_symmetry.space_group_name_H-M   'P 1'
#
loop_
_entity.id
_entity.type
_entity.pdbx_description
1 polymer ?
#
loop_
_entity_poly.entity_id
_entity_poly.type
_entity_poly.pdbx_seq_one_letter_code
_entity_poly.pdbx_strand_id
1 'polypeptide(L)'
;MAEGEVQRQQASAAQPEVRYHYRFVATALASQAADHLPHTSQAFAAVLCKGVGYNSSLEEQSALYQRYVKDGPYVDWAGDFGHQCQEPDFSKANKRYVTQALDPIRSTLRPYKVWLEVSGAVLLVAVALGLISRRRRKARMSTS
;
A
#
# COMPACT_ATOMS: atom_id res chain seq x y z
N MET A 1 19.41 24.99 45.07
CA MET A 1 19.86 24.48 43.76
C MET A 1 20.76 25.54 43.13
N ALA A 2 21.91 25.12 42.58
CA ALA A 2 22.79 26.04 41.85
C ALA A 2 22.07 26.47 40.53
N GLU A 3 22.23 27.72 40.15
CA GLU A 3 21.55 28.34 39.00
C GLU A 3 21.80 27.54 37.68
N GLY A 4 23.03 27.00 37.50
CA GLY A 4 23.38 26.14 36.36
C GLY A 4 22.75 24.76 36.40
N GLU A 5 22.24 24.28 37.53
CA GLU A 5 21.53 23.02 37.65
C GLU A 5 20.06 23.14 37.19
N VAL A 6 19.44 24.27 37.55
CA VAL A 6 18.08 24.65 37.07
C VAL A 6 18.09 24.79 35.55
N GLN A 7 19.10 25.45 34.98
CA GLN A 7 19.22 25.60 33.52
C GLN A 7 19.39 24.24 32.80
N ARG A 8 20.24 23.35 33.35
CA ARG A 8 20.41 21.99 32.80
C ARG A 8 19.12 21.19 32.87
N GLN A 9 18.39 21.28 33.99
CA GLN A 9 17.09 20.60 34.14
C GLN A 9 16.05 21.12 33.15
N GLN A 10 15.96 22.42 32.96
CA GLN A 10 15.07 23.01 31.97
C GLN A 10 15.44 22.64 30.53
N ALA A 11 16.73 22.59 30.20
CA ALA A 11 17.21 22.19 28.89
C ALA A 11 16.98 20.69 28.58
N SER A 12 16.90 19.85 29.62
CA SER A 12 16.62 18.41 29.49
C SER A 12 15.14 18.06 29.70
N ALA A 13 14.27 19.04 29.92
CA ALA A 13 12.84 18.81 30.10
C ALA A 13 12.21 18.21 28.85
N ALA A 14 11.33 17.23 29.05
CA ALA A 14 10.61 16.61 27.96
C ALA A 14 9.68 17.60 27.23
N GLN A 15 9.62 17.50 25.91
CA GLN A 15 8.76 18.34 25.07
C GLN A 15 7.77 17.45 24.33
N PRO A 16 6.45 17.59 24.51
CA PRO A 16 5.74 18.40 25.52
C PRO A 16 5.95 17.85 26.95
N GLU A 17 5.86 18.70 27.96
CA GLU A 17 6.04 18.31 29.37
C GLU A 17 4.80 17.60 29.93
N VAL A 18 4.52 16.43 29.35
CA VAL A 18 3.38 15.58 29.74
C VAL A 18 3.86 14.13 29.91
N ARG A 19 3.09 13.37 30.68
CA ARG A 19 3.36 11.92 30.83
C ARG A 19 3.32 11.25 29.47
N TYR A 20 4.33 10.41 29.19
CA TYR A 20 4.48 9.73 27.89
C TYR A 20 4.72 10.68 26.70
N HIS A 21 5.41 11.81 26.91
CA HIS A 21 5.75 12.78 25.87
C HIS A 21 6.29 12.16 24.56
N TYR A 22 7.04 11.05 24.65
CA TYR A 22 7.58 10.34 23.50
C TYR A 22 6.49 9.83 22.53
N ARG A 23 5.27 9.58 23.02
CA ARG A 23 4.14 9.18 22.17
C ARG A 23 3.69 10.33 21.28
N PHE A 24 3.63 11.54 21.83
CA PHE A 24 3.30 12.75 21.07
C PHE A 24 4.36 13.04 20.02
N VAL A 25 5.65 12.94 20.37
CA VAL A 25 6.75 13.09 19.42
C VAL A 25 6.66 12.03 18.30
N ALA A 26 6.43 10.77 18.64
CA ALA A 26 6.30 9.70 17.66
C ALA A 26 5.10 9.92 16.72
N THR A 27 3.95 10.35 17.25
CA THR A 27 2.76 10.68 16.47
C THR A 27 3.02 11.85 15.51
N ALA A 28 3.68 12.90 15.99
CA ALA A 28 4.06 14.04 15.16
C ALA A 28 5.02 13.63 14.03
N LEU A 29 6.02 12.81 14.33
CA LEU A 29 6.96 12.27 13.33
C LEU A 29 6.25 11.37 12.31
N ALA A 30 5.29 10.55 12.72
CA ALA A 30 4.49 9.75 11.81
C ALA A 30 3.66 10.64 10.88
N SER A 31 3.06 11.71 11.39
CA SER A 31 2.34 12.70 10.56
C SER A 31 3.25 13.34 9.53
N GLN A 32 4.44 13.80 9.94
CA GLN A 32 5.43 14.40 9.04
C GLN A 32 5.94 13.39 8.00
N ALA A 33 6.21 12.15 8.40
CA ALA A 33 6.62 11.09 7.47
C ALA A 33 5.55 10.85 6.38
N ALA A 34 4.28 10.91 6.75
CA ALA A 34 3.17 10.79 5.81
C ALA A 34 3.16 11.92 4.75
N ASP A 35 3.65 13.13 5.08
CA ASP A 35 3.74 14.26 4.12
C ASP A 35 4.69 13.97 2.95
N HIS A 36 5.64 13.09 3.16
CA HIS A 36 6.63 12.69 2.14
C HIS A 36 6.21 11.47 1.30
N LEU A 37 5.05 10.88 1.59
CA LEU A 37 4.56 9.69 0.92
C LEU A 37 3.41 10.01 -0.04
N PRO A 38 3.33 9.32 -1.19
CA PRO A 38 2.15 9.42 -2.05
C PRO A 38 0.89 8.99 -1.28
N HIS A 39 -0.13 9.83 -1.24
CA HIS A 39 -1.36 9.57 -0.48
C HIS A 39 -2.05 8.26 -0.89
N THR A 40 -1.92 7.87 -2.16
CA THR A 40 -2.49 6.62 -2.69
C THR A 40 -1.67 5.37 -2.39
N SER A 41 -0.59 5.49 -1.62
CA SER A 41 0.30 4.36 -1.30
C SER A 41 -0.13 3.65 -0.01
N GLN A 42 0.08 2.34 0.04
CA GLN A 42 -0.10 1.59 1.29
C GLN A 42 0.84 2.06 2.40
N ALA A 43 2.02 2.58 2.05
CA ALA A 43 2.96 3.14 3.02
C ALA A 43 2.37 4.37 3.73
N PHE A 44 1.63 5.24 3.03
CA PHE A 44 0.92 6.37 3.63
C PHE A 44 -0.09 5.88 4.69
N ALA A 45 -0.95 4.92 4.33
CA ALA A 45 -1.92 4.35 5.27
C ALA A 45 -1.23 3.67 6.46
N ALA A 46 -0.16 2.91 6.23
CA ALA A 46 0.57 2.20 7.27
C ALA A 46 1.24 3.14 8.27
N VAL A 47 1.86 4.23 7.80
CA VAL A 47 2.49 5.23 8.67
C VAL A 47 1.46 5.95 9.53
N LEU A 48 0.33 6.38 8.96
CA LEU A 48 -0.76 7.01 9.72
C LEU A 48 -1.37 6.04 10.74
N CYS A 49 -1.57 4.77 10.36
CA CYS A 49 -2.04 3.73 11.26
C CYS A 49 -1.11 3.55 12.47
N LYS A 50 0.21 3.46 12.23
CA LYS A 50 1.20 3.38 13.32
C LYS A 50 1.15 4.62 14.21
N GLY A 51 0.98 5.83 13.60
CA GLY A 51 0.83 7.08 14.36
C GLY A 51 -0.38 7.05 15.31
N VAL A 52 -1.53 6.56 14.87
CA VAL A 52 -2.71 6.34 15.72
C VAL A 52 -2.40 5.34 16.84
N GLY A 53 -1.69 4.25 16.53
CA GLY A 53 -1.32 3.19 17.47
C GLY A 53 -0.36 3.63 18.59
N TYR A 54 0.30 4.80 18.47
CA TYR A 54 1.16 5.33 19.54
C TYR A 54 0.36 5.85 20.75
N ASN A 55 -0.97 6.01 20.62
CA ASN A 55 -1.85 6.40 21.72
C ASN A 55 -1.42 7.72 22.41
N SER A 56 -1.16 8.78 21.64
CA SER A 56 -0.78 10.09 22.15
C SER A 56 -1.95 10.78 22.86
N SER A 57 -2.90 11.31 22.09
CA SER A 57 -4.17 11.86 22.57
C SER A 57 -5.30 11.46 21.62
N LEU A 58 -6.55 11.50 22.10
CA LEU A 58 -7.72 11.20 21.25
C LEU A 58 -7.85 12.18 20.08
N GLU A 59 -7.47 13.43 20.30
CA GLU A 59 -7.51 14.47 19.27
C GLU A 59 -6.53 14.17 18.14
N GLU A 60 -5.26 13.87 18.47
CA GLU A 60 -4.24 13.53 17.49
C GLU A 60 -4.53 12.22 16.76
N GLN A 61 -5.00 11.20 17.48
CA GLN A 61 -5.44 9.94 16.89
C GLN A 61 -6.57 10.16 15.88
N SER A 62 -7.59 10.95 16.28
CA SER A 62 -8.71 11.31 15.42
C SER A 62 -8.25 12.08 14.17
N ALA A 63 -7.34 13.05 14.34
CA ALA A 63 -6.80 13.83 13.23
C ALA A 63 -6.07 12.95 12.20
N LEU A 64 -5.21 12.01 12.66
CA LEU A 64 -4.51 11.09 11.76
C LEU A 64 -5.47 10.13 11.07
N TYR A 65 -6.46 9.61 11.76
CA TYR A 65 -7.47 8.75 11.16
C TYR A 65 -8.32 9.48 10.13
N GLN A 66 -8.78 10.70 10.43
CA GLN A 66 -9.52 11.53 9.47
C GLN A 66 -8.68 11.85 8.23
N ARG A 67 -7.38 12.11 8.41
CA ARG A 67 -6.45 12.30 7.30
C ARG A 67 -6.35 11.05 6.43
N TYR A 68 -6.26 9.88 7.04
CA TYR A 68 -6.30 8.60 6.31
C TYR A 68 -7.60 8.43 5.53
N VAL A 69 -8.75 8.65 6.16
CA VAL A 69 -10.07 8.49 5.51
C VAL A 69 -10.25 9.45 4.34
N LYS A 70 -9.72 10.67 4.47
CA LYS A 70 -9.83 11.71 3.42
C LYS A 70 -8.92 11.45 2.24
N ASP A 71 -7.67 11.11 2.48
CA ASP A 71 -6.61 11.17 1.48
C ASP A 71 -5.99 9.79 1.18
N GLY A 72 -6.19 8.80 2.04
CA GLY A 72 -5.53 7.50 1.96
C GLY A 72 -6.17 6.49 1.01
N PRO A 73 -5.42 5.44 0.64
CA PRO A 73 -5.93 4.35 -0.18
C PRO A 73 -6.83 3.42 0.65
N TYR A 74 -7.70 2.70 -0.01
CA TYR A 74 -8.38 1.58 0.63
C TYR A 74 -7.38 0.48 0.99
N VAL A 75 -7.41 0.03 2.24
CA VAL A 75 -6.65 -1.11 2.74
C VAL A 75 -7.58 -2.08 3.47
N ASP A 76 -7.34 -3.38 3.36
CA ASP A 76 -8.18 -4.45 3.92
C ASP A 76 -8.18 -4.48 5.46
N TRP A 77 -7.12 -3.96 6.09
CA TRP A 77 -6.98 -3.83 7.54
C TRP A 77 -7.51 -2.50 8.11
N ALA A 78 -8.22 -1.69 7.31
CA ALA A 78 -8.74 -0.38 7.74
C ALA A 78 -9.71 -0.46 8.94
N GLY A 79 -10.39 -1.60 9.12
CA GLY A 79 -11.31 -1.81 10.26
C GLY A 79 -10.63 -1.81 11.63
N ASP A 80 -9.35 -2.17 11.68
CA ASP A 80 -8.54 -2.25 12.89
C ASP A 80 -7.45 -1.14 12.94
N PHE A 81 -7.73 0.00 12.31
CA PHE A 81 -6.78 1.10 12.19
C PHE A 81 -6.29 1.59 13.55
N GLY A 82 -4.98 1.67 13.73
CA GLY A 82 -4.32 2.01 15.00
C GLY A 82 -4.01 0.79 15.88
N HIS A 83 -4.65 -0.36 15.65
CA HIS A 83 -4.39 -1.60 16.40
C HIS A 83 -3.61 -2.61 15.58
N GLN A 84 -4.08 -2.92 14.36
CA GLN A 84 -3.43 -3.84 13.44
C GLN A 84 -2.93 -3.07 12.22
N CYS A 85 -1.70 -2.57 12.31
CA CYS A 85 -1.09 -1.81 11.23
C CYS A 85 -0.09 -2.68 10.48
N GLN A 86 -0.22 -2.75 9.17
CA GLN A 86 0.80 -3.36 8.33
C GLN A 86 2.12 -2.59 8.42
N GLU A 87 3.25 -3.28 8.31
CA GLU A 87 4.54 -2.61 8.23
C GLU A 87 4.64 -1.79 6.93
N PRO A 88 5.14 -0.54 6.99
CA PRO A 88 5.28 0.30 5.80
C PRO A 88 6.23 -0.32 4.78
N ASP A 89 5.75 -0.53 3.55
CA ASP A 89 6.59 -0.94 2.43
C ASP A 89 6.93 0.27 1.56
N PHE A 90 7.99 0.95 1.91
CA PHE A 90 8.45 2.14 1.20
C PHE A 90 8.90 1.85 -0.24
N SER A 91 9.33 0.63 -0.54
CA SER A 91 9.73 0.24 -1.90
C SER A 91 8.55 0.25 -2.87
N LYS A 92 7.33 0.01 -2.36
CA LYS A 92 6.09 0.05 -3.13
C LYS A 92 5.39 1.41 -3.11
N ALA A 93 5.83 2.36 -2.26
CA ALA A 93 5.20 3.68 -2.15
C ALA A 93 5.19 4.46 -3.47
N ASN A 94 6.22 4.30 -4.30
CA ASN A 94 6.33 4.97 -5.60
C ASN A 94 5.62 4.23 -6.76
N LYS A 95 4.99 3.09 -6.51
CA LYS A 95 4.22 2.41 -7.57
C LYS A 95 3.03 3.27 -7.95
N ARG A 96 2.85 3.48 -9.26
CA ARG A 96 1.72 4.25 -9.77
C ARG A 96 0.40 3.64 -9.30
N TYR A 97 -0.56 4.49 -8.99
CA TYR A 97 -1.93 4.14 -8.57
C TYR A 97 -2.57 3.04 -9.44
N VAL A 98 -2.35 3.08 -10.76
CA VAL A 98 -2.86 2.08 -11.71
C VAL A 98 -2.42 0.66 -11.38
N THR A 99 -1.17 0.46 -10.97
CA THR A 99 -0.66 -0.87 -10.59
C THR A 99 -1.26 -1.35 -9.27
N GLN A 100 -1.50 -0.46 -8.31
CA GLN A 100 -2.13 -0.80 -7.03
C GLN A 100 -3.63 -1.07 -7.20
N ALA A 101 -4.32 -0.29 -8.04
CA ALA A 101 -5.73 -0.49 -8.35
C ALA A 101 -6.00 -1.81 -9.12
N LEU A 102 -5.01 -2.31 -9.85
CA LEU A 102 -5.09 -3.59 -10.55
C LEU A 102 -4.75 -4.80 -9.66
N ASP A 103 -4.13 -4.61 -8.50
CA ASP A 103 -3.77 -5.71 -7.59
C ASP A 103 -4.99 -6.52 -7.11
N PRO A 104 -6.14 -5.93 -6.71
CA PRO A 104 -7.33 -6.70 -6.36
C PRO A 104 -7.91 -7.48 -7.56
N ILE A 105 -7.88 -6.89 -8.76
CA ILE A 105 -8.31 -7.58 -9.99
C ILE A 105 -7.39 -8.76 -10.28
N ARG A 106 -6.08 -8.55 -10.13
CA ARG A 106 -5.06 -9.57 -10.33
C ARG A 106 -5.18 -10.71 -9.29
N SER A 107 -5.49 -10.40 -8.04
CA SER A 107 -5.71 -11.41 -7.00
C SER A 107 -6.96 -12.24 -7.27
N THR A 108 -8.05 -11.61 -7.74
CA THR A 108 -9.30 -12.28 -8.11
C THR A 108 -9.13 -13.17 -9.34
N LEU A 109 -8.30 -12.75 -10.31
CA LEU A 109 -8.01 -13.52 -11.51
C LEU A 109 -6.93 -14.61 -11.33
N ARG A 110 -6.21 -14.57 -10.21
CA ARG A 110 -5.14 -15.53 -9.92
C ARG A 110 -5.57 -17.01 -10.00
N PRO A 111 -6.72 -17.44 -9.44
CA PRO A 111 -7.17 -18.83 -9.57
C PRO A 111 -7.53 -19.22 -11.02
N TYR A 112 -7.90 -18.24 -11.85
CA TYR A 112 -8.26 -18.47 -13.25
C TYR A 112 -7.06 -18.40 -14.21
N LYS A 113 -5.88 -18.03 -13.71
CA LYS A 113 -4.67 -17.86 -14.53
C LYS A 113 -4.36 -19.13 -15.34
N VAL A 114 -4.40 -20.29 -14.70
CA VAL A 114 -4.14 -21.59 -15.35
C VAL A 114 -5.17 -21.85 -16.46
N TRP A 115 -6.44 -21.58 -16.23
CA TRP A 115 -7.49 -21.76 -17.23
C TRP A 115 -7.34 -20.82 -18.42
N LEU A 116 -6.93 -19.58 -18.20
CA LEU A 116 -6.65 -18.59 -19.25
C LEU A 116 -5.44 -18.99 -20.09
N GLU A 117 -4.38 -19.49 -19.46
CA GLU A 117 -3.19 -19.99 -20.15
C GLU A 117 -3.51 -21.23 -20.99
N VAL A 118 -4.26 -22.19 -20.44
CA VAL A 118 -4.68 -23.40 -21.16
C VAL A 118 -5.61 -23.05 -22.32
N SER A 119 -6.62 -22.22 -22.12
CA SER A 119 -7.55 -21.82 -23.18
C SER A 119 -6.85 -21.03 -24.29
N GLY A 120 -5.91 -20.16 -23.95
CA GLY A 120 -5.08 -19.44 -24.91
C GLY A 120 -4.21 -20.38 -25.75
N ALA A 121 -3.59 -21.39 -25.13
CA ALA A 121 -2.78 -22.38 -25.83
C ALA A 121 -3.62 -23.24 -26.78
N VAL A 122 -4.82 -23.68 -26.35
CA VAL A 122 -5.75 -24.46 -27.20
C VAL A 122 -6.17 -23.64 -28.42
N LEU A 123 -6.48 -22.35 -28.23
CA LEU A 123 -6.89 -21.46 -29.31
C LEU A 123 -5.77 -21.26 -30.35
N LEU A 124 -4.53 -21.08 -29.89
CA LEU A 124 -3.38 -20.97 -30.77
C LEU A 124 -3.14 -22.25 -31.59
N VAL A 125 -3.28 -23.42 -30.98
CA VAL A 125 -3.16 -24.71 -31.66
C VAL A 125 -4.26 -24.85 -32.70
N ALA A 126 -5.51 -24.53 -32.38
CA ALA A 126 -6.63 -24.59 -33.32
C ALA A 126 -6.43 -23.66 -34.53
N VAL A 127 -5.94 -22.44 -34.31
CA VAL A 127 -5.61 -21.50 -35.39
C VAL A 127 -4.48 -22.04 -36.28
N ALA A 128 -3.42 -22.58 -35.67
CA ALA A 128 -2.30 -23.15 -36.41
C ALA A 128 -2.75 -24.34 -37.29
N LEU A 129 -3.55 -25.27 -36.74
CA LEU A 129 -4.12 -26.40 -37.50
C LEU A 129 -5.05 -25.93 -38.63
N GLY A 130 -5.85 -24.90 -38.39
CA GLY A 130 -6.71 -24.26 -39.40
C GLY A 130 -5.89 -23.69 -40.56
N LEU A 131 -4.79 -23.01 -40.28
CA LEU A 131 -3.90 -22.45 -41.29
C LEU A 131 -3.19 -23.55 -42.10
N ILE A 132 -2.71 -24.59 -41.43
CA ILE A 132 -2.09 -25.75 -42.11
C ILE A 132 -3.09 -26.46 -43.02
N SER A 133 -4.31 -26.70 -42.57
CA SER A 133 -5.35 -27.34 -43.36
C SER A 133 -5.73 -26.50 -44.59
N ARG A 134 -5.82 -25.16 -44.47
CA ARG A 134 -6.04 -24.27 -45.61
C ARG A 134 -4.90 -24.29 -46.59
N ARG A 135 -3.65 -24.33 -46.15
CA ARG A 135 -2.47 -24.46 -47.04
C ARG A 135 -2.47 -25.81 -47.80
N ARG A 136 -2.80 -26.91 -47.12
CA ARG A 136 -2.90 -28.23 -47.76
C ARG A 136 -4.02 -28.31 -48.80
N ARG A 137 -5.17 -27.66 -48.55
CA ARG A 137 -6.27 -27.59 -49.53
C ARG A 137 -5.87 -26.79 -50.78
N LYS A 138 -5.20 -25.64 -50.61
CA LYS A 138 -4.70 -24.85 -51.74
C LYS A 138 -3.67 -25.61 -52.58
N ALA A 139 -2.75 -26.34 -51.95
CA ALA A 139 -1.76 -27.14 -52.66
C ALA A 139 -2.39 -28.25 -53.51
N ARG A 140 -3.48 -28.89 -53.03
CA ARG A 140 -4.20 -29.93 -53.78
C ARG A 140 -4.97 -29.38 -54.98
N MET A 141 -5.45 -28.15 -54.92
CA MET A 141 -6.16 -27.51 -56.07
C MET A 141 -5.23 -26.98 -57.15
N SER A 142 -3.92 -26.85 -56.87
CA SER A 142 -2.91 -26.39 -57.84
C SER A 142 -2.28 -27.52 -58.64
N THR A 143 -2.53 -28.81 -58.30
CA THR A 143 -1.97 -29.99 -58.96
C THR A 143 -3.00 -30.77 -59.81
N SER A 144 -4.21 -30.23 -59.94
CA SER A 144 -5.25 -30.74 -60.85
C SER A 144 -5.49 -29.78 -61.99
#